data_3c9f61cba711ec2f3c7b59c26e9ad09c
#
_entry.id   3c9f61cba711ec2f3c7b59c26e9ad09c
#
_cell.length_a   1.000
_cell.length_b   1.000
_cell.length_c   1.000
_cell.angle_alpha   90.00
_cell.angle_beta   90.00
_cell.angle_gamma   90.00
#
_symmetry.space_group_name_H-M   'P 1'
#
loop_
_entity.id
_entity.type
_entity.pdbx_description
1 polymer ?
#
loop_
_entity_poly.entity_id
_entity_poly.type
_entity_poly.pdbx_seq_one_letter_code
_entity_poly.pdbx_strand_id
1 'polypeptide(L)'
;MKYAIITGASSGFGKAIASELQNMGYGLVLFARRIDRLQELQKKLTKSDVYIAALDVRDEAAVQKCISDLPVHISANIFALINNAGLAVGRGPLDQGLSDDWNRMIDTNVKGLLYMSHAVIPLLEKHPFSHVINLSSIAGKEVYAGGNVYCASKHAVDAISKALRIDLLEKQIKVCNIAPGAAETEFSIVRFKGDAQTATKVYEGFEPLQAEDIAQTIAFILSRPAHVSIADITIMPSAQANGSLFNRK
;
A
#
# COMPACT_ATOMS: atom_id res chain seq x y z
N MET A 1 -3.29 -0.17 -23.47
CA MET A 1 -3.94 -0.24 -22.12
C MET A 1 -2.89 0.18 -21.10
N LYS A 2 -3.23 1.04 -20.13
CA LYS A 2 -2.33 1.41 -19.02
C LYS A 2 -2.38 0.32 -17.97
N TYR A 3 -1.23 -0.01 -17.35
CA TYR A 3 -1.15 -1.00 -16.28
C TYR A 3 -0.79 -0.36 -14.94
N ALA A 4 -1.34 -0.93 -13.87
CA ALA A 4 -0.99 -0.60 -12.50
C ALA A 4 -0.37 -1.82 -11.80
N ILE A 5 0.79 -1.63 -11.17
CA ILE A 5 1.41 -2.62 -10.28
C ILE A 5 0.87 -2.40 -8.87
N ILE A 6 0.37 -3.45 -8.23
CA ILE A 6 -0.15 -3.41 -6.86
C ILE A 6 0.55 -4.47 -6.02
N THR A 7 1.28 -4.04 -4.99
CA THR A 7 1.87 -4.96 -4.02
C THR A 7 0.91 -5.28 -2.88
N GLY A 8 0.98 -6.48 -2.30
CA GLY A 8 0.07 -6.91 -1.25
C GLY A 8 -1.38 -7.08 -1.73
N ALA A 9 -1.59 -7.45 -3.00
CA ALA A 9 -2.90 -7.49 -3.65
C ALA A 9 -3.83 -8.64 -3.18
N SER A 10 -3.34 -9.58 -2.37
CA SER A 10 -4.10 -10.78 -1.98
C SER A 10 -5.18 -10.56 -0.92
N SER A 11 -5.28 -9.36 -0.33
CA SER A 11 -6.26 -9.05 0.74
C SER A 11 -6.42 -7.54 0.96
N GLY A 12 -7.40 -7.17 1.78
CA GLY A 12 -7.61 -5.80 2.27
C GLY A 12 -7.60 -4.74 1.17
N PHE A 13 -6.87 -3.66 1.40
CA PHE A 13 -6.77 -2.54 0.45
C PHE A 13 -6.32 -2.99 -0.94
N GLY A 14 -5.27 -3.82 -1.03
CA GLY A 14 -4.73 -4.24 -2.32
C GLY A 14 -5.74 -4.94 -3.21
N LYS A 15 -6.61 -5.78 -2.62
CA LYS A 15 -7.71 -6.44 -3.33
C LYS A 15 -8.77 -5.45 -3.80
N ALA A 16 -9.19 -4.52 -2.95
CA ALA A 16 -10.18 -3.50 -3.30
C ALA A 16 -9.63 -2.55 -4.38
N ILE A 17 -8.36 -2.13 -4.26
CA ILE A 17 -7.66 -1.31 -5.26
C ILE A 17 -7.64 -2.01 -6.62
N ALA A 18 -7.31 -3.32 -6.66
CA ALA A 18 -7.32 -4.08 -7.91
C ALA A 18 -8.70 -4.06 -8.59
N SER A 19 -9.78 -4.26 -7.81
CA SER A 19 -11.14 -4.22 -8.32
C SER A 19 -11.53 -2.83 -8.85
N GLU A 20 -11.15 -1.78 -8.13
CA GLU A 20 -11.47 -0.40 -8.52
C GLU A 20 -10.69 0.03 -9.77
N LEU A 21 -9.38 -0.25 -9.83
CA LEU A 21 -8.57 0.12 -10.99
C LEU A 21 -8.95 -0.63 -12.27
N GLN A 22 -9.42 -1.88 -12.14
CA GLN A 22 -10.00 -2.59 -13.27
C GLN A 22 -11.25 -1.87 -13.82
N ASN A 23 -12.12 -1.34 -12.94
CA ASN A 23 -13.29 -0.57 -13.36
C ASN A 23 -12.91 0.72 -14.08
N MET A 24 -11.74 1.29 -13.79
CA MET A 24 -11.15 2.43 -14.51
C MET A 24 -10.48 2.04 -15.85
N GLY A 25 -10.47 0.76 -16.22
CA GLY A 25 -9.86 0.26 -17.46
C GLY A 25 -8.35 0.04 -17.40
N TYR A 26 -7.76 -0.07 -16.21
CA TYR A 26 -6.36 -0.45 -16.06
C TYR A 26 -6.19 -1.97 -16.24
N GLY A 27 -5.13 -2.37 -16.96
CA GLY A 27 -4.52 -3.68 -16.81
C GLY A 27 -3.82 -3.76 -15.44
N LEU A 28 -3.71 -4.94 -14.87
CA LEU A 28 -3.23 -5.12 -13.51
C LEU A 28 -2.03 -6.05 -13.44
N VAL A 29 -1.04 -5.68 -12.62
CA VAL A 29 0.06 -6.54 -12.19
C VAL A 29 -0.05 -6.69 -10.67
N LEU A 30 -0.41 -7.87 -10.21
CA LEU A 30 -0.73 -8.12 -8.82
C LEU A 30 0.34 -8.99 -8.16
N PHE A 31 1.01 -8.44 -7.16
CA PHE A 31 2.04 -9.12 -6.39
C PHE A 31 1.60 -9.38 -4.95
N ALA A 32 1.79 -10.59 -4.48
CA ALA A 32 1.64 -10.96 -3.07
C ALA A 32 2.32 -12.30 -2.80
N ARG A 33 2.54 -12.66 -1.53
CA ARG A 33 3.14 -13.95 -1.14
C ARG A 33 2.20 -15.14 -1.36
N ARG A 34 0.87 -14.93 -1.26
CA ARG A 34 -0.16 -15.99 -1.35
C ARG A 34 -0.68 -16.06 -2.77
N ILE A 35 -0.06 -16.89 -3.59
CA ILE A 35 -0.40 -17.02 -5.01
C ILE A 35 -1.81 -17.59 -5.23
N ASP A 36 -2.26 -18.51 -4.38
CA ASP A 36 -3.60 -19.09 -4.38
C ASP A 36 -4.69 -18.01 -4.31
N ARG A 37 -4.52 -17.05 -3.41
CA ARG A 37 -5.45 -15.92 -3.27
C ARG A 37 -5.39 -14.94 -4.46
N LEU A 38 -4.22 -14.78 -5.09
CA LEU A 38 -4.11 -14.00 -6.32
C LEU A 38 -4.84 -14.69 -7.48
N GLN A 39 -4.74 -16.02 -7.58
CA GLN A 39 -5.47 -16.80 -8.59
C GLN A 39 -6.99 -16.70 -8.41
N GLU A 40 -7.48 -16.73 -7.17
CA GLU A 40 -8.90 -16.52 -6.88
C GLU A 40 -9.37 -15.10 -7.22
N LEU A 41 -8.52 -14.11 -6.93
CA LEU A 41 -8.80 -12.72 -7.28
C LEU A 41 -8.80 -12.52 -8.81
N GLN A 42 -7.82 -13.08 -9.51
CA GLN A 42 -7.71 -13.00 -10.97
C GLN A 42 -8.96 -13.54 -11.67
N LYS A 43 -9.54 -14.65 -11.18
CA LYS A 43 -10.79 -15.21 -11.72
C LYS A 43 -11.99 -14.24 -11.61
N LYS A 44 -11.95 -13.32 -10.65
CA LYS A 44 -13.03 -12.32 -10.42
C LYS A 44 -12.80 -11.04 -11.22
N LEU A 45 -11.57 -10.78 -11.63
CA LEU A 45 -11.16 -9.62 -12.38
C LEU A 45 -11.22 -9.91 -13.89
N THR A 46 -12.41 -9.78 -14.48
CA THR A 46 -12.68 -10.22 -15.87
C THR A 46 -12.71 -9.10 -16.91
N LYS A 47 -12.56 -7.82 -16.48
CA LYS A 47 -12.73 -6.66 -17.37
C LYS A 47 -11.45 -6.18 -18.04
N SER A 48 -10.27 -6.64 -17.58
CA SER A 48 -8.97 -6.23 -18.11
C SER A 48 -7.95 -7.36 -18.00
N ASP A 49 -6.81 -7.19 -18.64
CA ASP A 49 -5.68 -8.11 -18.51
C ASP A 49 -5.10 -8.07 -17.09
N VAL A 50 -4.85 -9.24 -16.50
CA VAL A 50 -4.38 -9.38 -15.11
C VAL A 50 -3.21 -10.36 -15.06
N TYR A 51 -2.03 -9.84 -14.81
CA TYR A 51 -0.82 -10.62 -14.51
C TYR A 51 -0.69 -10.81 -12.99
N ILE A 52 -0.37 -12.01 -12.55
CA ILE A 52 -0.15 -12.32 -11.14
C ILE A 52 1.20 -13.01 -10.94
N ALA A 53 1.89 -12.69 -9.84
CA ALA A 53 3.07 -13.44 -9.42
C ALA A 53 3.21 -13.48 -7.90
N ALA A 54 3.76 -14.60 -7.40
CA ALA A 54 4.14 -14.69 -6.00
C ALA A 54 5.39 -13.84 -5.76
N LEU A 55 5.31 -12.90 -4.80
CA LEU A 55 6.42 -12.03 -4.46
C LEU A 55 6.41 -11.69 -2.97
N ASP A 56 7.55 -11.88 -2.32
CA ASP A 56 7.86 -11.23 -1.05
C ASP A 56 8.68 -9.97 -1.35
N VAL A 57 8.11 -8.80 -1.09
CA VAL A 57 8.78 -7.51 -1.36
C VAL A 57 10.05 -7.29 -0.53
N ARG A 58 10.31 -8.12 0.50
CA ARG A 58 11.52 -8.07 1.31
C ARG A 58 12.74 -8.66 0.60
N ASP A 59 12.53 -9.46 -0.43
CA ASP A 59 13.57 -10.07 -1.25
C ASP A 59 13.85 -9.20 -2.48
N GLU A 60 14.94 -8.44 -2.43
CA GLU A 60 15.33 -7.53 -3.50
C GLU A 60 15.57 -8.25 -4.82
N ALA A 61 16.24 -9.41 -4.78
CA ALA A 61 16.52 -10.18 -6.00
C ALA A 61 15.23 -10.72 -6.64
N ALA A 62 14.28 -11.20 -5.82
CA ALA A 62 12.98 -11.62 -6.30
C ALA A 62 12.18 -10.45 -6.88
N VAL A 63 12.26 -9.25 -6.29
CA VAL A 63 11.62 -8.03 -6.84
C VAL A 63 12.20 -7.71 -8.22
N GLN A 64 13.53 -7.64 -8.36
CA GLN A 64 14.18 -7.36 -9.63
C GLN A 64 13.80 -8.39 -10.70
N LYS A 65 13.82 -9.68 -10.33
CA LYS A 65 13.41 -10.76 -11.23
C LYS A 65 11.96 -10.63 -11.66
N CYS A 66 11.02 -10.44 -10.75
CA CYS A 66 9.59 -10.32 -11.08
C CYS A 66 9.31 -9.13 -12.01
N ILE A 67 10.02 -8.03 -11.86
CA ILE A 67 9.86 -6.86 -12.75
C ILE A 67 10.51 -7.12 -14.12
N SER A 68 11.69 -7.75 -14.18
CA SER A 68 12.34 -8.09 -15.46
C SER A 68 11.59 -9.15 -16.27
N ASP A 69 10.90 -10.07 -15.59
CA ASP A 69 10.13 -11.15 -16.21
C ASP A 69 8.74 -10.69 -16.75
N LEU A 70 8.36 -9.43 -16.53
CA LEU A 70 7.09 -8.92 -17.04
C LEU A 70 7.05 -8.99 -18.58
N PRO A 71 5.96 -9.51 -19.17
CA PRO A 71 5.77 -9.47 -20.62
C PRO A 71 5.94 -8.05 -21.19
N VAL A 72 6.55 -7.94 -22.36
CA VAL A 72 6.89 -6.65 -22.98
C VAL A 72 5.68 -5.73 -23.13
N HIS A 73 4.50 -6.28 -23.50
CA HIS A 73 3.28 -5.49 -23.65
C HIS A 73 2.78 -4.91 -22.30
N ILE A 74 3.14 -5.51 -21.16
CA ILE A 74 2.85 -5.02 -19.82
C ILE A 74 3.93 -4.00 -19.41
N SER A 75 5.21 -4.41 -19.43
CA SER A 75 6.32 -3.59 -18.96
C SER A 75 6.50 -2.28 -19.73
N ALA A 76 6.08 -2.26 -21.00
CA ALA A 76 6.06 -1.06 -21.83
C ALA A 76 4.91 -0.09 -21.50
N ASN A 77 3.94 -0.49 -20.67
CA ASN A 77 2.73 0.28 -20.41
C ASN A 77 2.42 0.46 -18.92
N ILE A 78 3.42 0.37 -18.05
CA ILE A 78 3.24 0.62 -16.60
C ILE A 78 3.03 2.12 -16.35
N PHE A 79 1.89 2.45 -15.76
CA PHE A 79 1.47 3.83 -15.51
C PHE A 79 1.32 4.17 -14.02
N ALA A 80 1.20 3.16 -13.17
CA ALA A 80 1.11 3.35 -11.73
C ALA A 80 1.81 2.24 -10.95
N LEU A 81 2.49 2.61 -9.86
CA LEU A 81 2.96 1.71 -8.82
C LEU A 81 2.21 2.02 -7.53
N ILE A 82 1.53 1.03 -6.98
CA ILE A 82 0.85 1.11 -5.70
C ILE A 82 1.62 0.28 -4.67
N ASN A 83 2.46 0.93 -3.88
CA ASN A 83 3.19 0.33 -2.77
C ASN A 83 2.23 0.13 -1.59
N ASN A 84 1.43 -0.93 -1.66
CA ASN A 84 0.43 -1.26 -0.64
C ASN A 84 0.91 -2.36 0.31
N ALA A 85 1.87 -3.21 -0.07
CA ALA A 85 2.40 -4.23 0.83
C ALA A 85 2.93 -3.61 2.12
N GLY A 86 2.41 -4.04 3.24
CA GLY A 86 2.79 -3.54 4.56
C GLY A 86 2.14 -4.35 5.67
N LEU A 87 2.71 -4.27 6.86
CA LEU A 87 2.17 -4.92 8.05
C LEU A 87 2.50 -4.13 9.32
N ALA A 88 1.70 -4.36 10.36
CA ALA A 88 2.11 -4.19 11.74
C ALA A 88 2.12 -5.55 12.42
N VAL A 89 3.03 -5.77 13.35
CA VAL A 89 3.09 -6.99 14.16
C VAL A 89 3.58 -6.66 15.56
N GLY A 90 2.85 -7.18 16.55
CA GLY A 90 3.05 -6.83 17.94
C GLY A 90 2.52 -5.43 18.31
N ARG A 91 2.23 -5.25 19.58
CA ARG A 91 1.86 -3.96 20.19
C ARG A 91 2.29 -3.99 21.66
N GLY A 92 3.05 -3.02 22.09
CA GLY A 92 3.53 -2.93 23.48
C GLY A 92 4.66 -1.93 23.63
N PRO A 93 5.17 -1.73 24.84
CA PRO A 93 6.34 -0.89 25.10
C PRO A 93 7.57 -1.41 24.35
N LEU A 94 8.51 -0.52 24.03
CA LEU A 94 9.69 -0.85 23.24
C LEU A 94 10.60 -1.88 23.92
N ASP A 95 10.76 -1.77 25.26
CA ASP A 95 11.56 -2.65 26.08
C ASP A 95 11.06 -4.11 26.15
N GLN A 96 9.80 -4.34 25.73
CA GLN A 96 9.16 -5.67 25.68
C GLN A 96 8.98 -6.17 24.23
N GLY A 97 9.49 -5.44 23.25
CA GLY A 97 9.34 -5.77 21.84
C GLY A 97 10.25 -6.90 21.40
N LEU A 98 9.86 -7.59 20.31
CA LEU A 98 10.64 -8.66 19.71
C LEU A 98 11.36 -8.15 18.47
N SER A 99 12.67 -8.41 18.37
CA SER A 99 13.47 -7.98 17.21
C SER A 99 12.96 -8.54 15.87
N ASP A 100 12.41 -9.77 15.88
CA ASP A 100 11.79 -10.33 14.67
C ASP A 100 10.59 -9.50 14.19
N ASP A 101 9.73 -9.06 15.10
CA ASP A 101 8.58 -8.20 14.78
C ASP A 101 9.07 -6.86 14.19
N TRP A 102 10.13 -6.28 14.75
CA TRP A 102 10.72 -5.04 14.25
C TRP A 102 11.31 -5.20 12.86
N ASN A 103 12.13 -6.23 12.64
CA ASN A 103 12.72 -6.55 11.35
C ASN A 103 11.63 -6.75 10.29
N ARG A 104 10.59 -7.52 10.58
CA ARG A 104 9.47 -7.74 9.67
C ARG A 104 8.78 -6.44 9.26
N MET A 105 8.59 -5.50 10.19
CA MET A 105 7.98 -4.20 9.89
C MET A 105 8.89 -3.32 9.03
N ILE A 106 10.17 -3.22 9.39
CA ILE A 106 11.13 -2.41 8.62
C ILE A 106 11.38 -3.00 7.24
N ASP A 107 11.62 -4.31 7.15
CA ASP A 107 11.91 -4.97 5.88
C ASP A 107 10.74 -4.90 4.91
N THR A 108 9.48 -5.05 5.42
CA THR A 108 8.31 -4.98 4.55
C THR A 108 7.93 -3.54 4.22
N ASN A 109 7.74 -2.68 5.26
CA ASN A 109 7.14 -1.37 5.08
C ASN A 109 8.10 -0.35 4.48
N VAL A 110 9.42 -0.51 4.72
CA VAL A 110 10.44 0.44 4.29
C VAL A 110 11.27 -0.14 3.15
N LYS A 111 12.04 -1.22 3.39
CA LYS A 111 12.92 -1.78 2.35
C LYS A 111 12.12 -2.32 1.17
N GLY A 112 11.01 -3.04 1.41
CA GLY A 112 10.16 -3.56 0.34
C GLY A 112 9.59 -2.46 -0.55
N LEU A 113 9.19 -1.33 0.03
CA LEU A 113 8.75 -0.16 -0.73
C LEU A 113 9.91 0.42 -1.56
N LEU A 114 11.11 0.52 -0.99
CA LEU A 114 12.30 1.01 -1.70
C LEU A 114 12.67 0.09 -2.87
N TYR A 115 12.71 -1.23 -2.67
CA TYR A 115 13.04 -2.21 -3.72
C TYR A 115 12.03 -2.15 -4.87
N MET A 116 10.73 -2.12 -4.55
CA MET A 116 9.68 -1.98 -5.57
C MET A 116 9.79 -0.66 -6.32
N SER A 117 9.99 0.45 -5.61
CA SER A 117 10.14 1.77 -6.24
C SER A 117 11.37 1.80 -7.15
N HIS A 118 12.52 1.31 -6.69
CA HIS A 118 13.75 1.24 -7.47
C HIS A 118 13.58 0.45 -8.77
N ALA A 119 12.94 -0.73 -8.69
CA ALA A 119 12.76 -1.60 -9.85
C ALA A 119 11.72 -1.05 -10.86
N VAL A 120 10.69 -0.33 -10.40
CA VAL A 120 9.55 0.07 -11.24
C VAL A 120 9.70 1.49 -11.81
N ILE A 121 10.40 2.41 -11.14
CA ILE A 121 10.60 3.79 -11.62
C ILE A 121 11.10 3.86 -13.09
N PRO A 122 12.06 3.04 -13.53
CA PRO A 122 12.51 3.06 -14.94
C PRO A 122 11.41 2.71 -15.95
N LEU A 123 10.38 1.96 -15.54
CA LEU A 123 9.22 1.66 -16.38
C LEU A 123 8.24 2.84 -16.41
N LEU A 124 8.06 3.53 -15.27
CA LEU A 124 7.21 4.71 -15.16
C LEU A 124 7.74 5.91 -15.96
N GLU A 125 9.05 6.06 -16.06
CA GLU A 125 9.71 7.15 -16.82
C GLU A 125 9.33 7.16 -18.31
N LYS A 126 8.88 6.04 -18.83
CA LYS A 126 8.41 5.94 -20.24
C LYS A 126 7.08 6.68 -20.47
N HIS A 127 6.39 7.05 -19.39
CA HIS A 127 5.07 7.65 -19.45
C HIS A 127 5.01 8.93 -18.59
N PRO A 128 4.92 10.12 -19.20
CA PRO A 128 4.76 11.35 -18.43
C PRO A 128 3.46 11.31 -17.61
N PHE A 129 3.52 11.88 -16.44
CA PHE A 129 2.41 11.93 -15.47
C PHE A 129 1.95 10.56 -14.93
N SER A 130 2.85 9.55 -14.98
CA SER A 130 2.70 8.29 -14.27
C SER A 130 2.75 8.52 -12.75
N HIS A 131 2.41 7.50 -11.96
CA HIS A 131 2.19 7.66 -10.53
C HIS A 131 2.94 6.63 -9.69
N VAL A 132 3.50 7.08 -8.56
CA VAL A 132 3.86 6.24 -7.41
C VAL A 132 2.92 6.61 -6.27
N ILE A 133 2.18 5.63 -5.74
CA ILE A 133 1.28 5.80 -4.59
C ILE A 133 1.77 4.90 -3.46
N ASN A 134 2.12 5.52 -2.33
CA ASN A 134 2.64 4.84 -1.17
C ASN A 134 1.59 4.79 -0.06
N LEU A 135 1.26 3.60 0.44
CA LEU A 135 0.36 3.42 1.57
C LEU A 135 1.14 3.58 2.89
N SER A 136 1.03 4.77 3.48
CA SER A 136 1.48 5.05 4.84
C SER A 136 0.38 4.68 5.85
N SER A 137 0.10 5.53 6.80
CA SER A 137 -0.92 5.44 7.84
C SER A 137 -0.97 6.77 8.60
N ILE A 138 -2.03 7.01 9.37
CA ILE A 138 -2.02 8.03 10.43
C ILE A 138 -0.84 7.82 11.39
N ALA A 139 -0.38 6.58 11.57
CA ALA A 139 0.84 6.22 12.29
C ALA A 139 2.14 6.76 11.66
N GLY A 140 2.09 7.24 10.42
CA GLY A 140 3.20 7.94 9.75
C GLY A 140 3.13 9.46 9.91
N LYS A 141 2.09 9.98 10.53
CA LYS A 141 1.88 11.40 10.85
C LYS A 141 2.00 11.66 12.35
N GLU A 142 1.61 10.67 13.15
CA GLU A 142 1.54 10.75 14.60
C GLU A 142 2.06 9.45 15.23
N VAL A 143 2.44 9.53 16.50
CA VAL A 143 2.82 8.37 17.29
C VAL A 143 1.79 8.09 18.37
N TYR A 144 1.65 6.81 18.75
CA TYR A 144 0.74 6.39 19.81
C TYR A 144 1.37 5.28 20.66
N ALA A 145 0.89 5.12 21.87
CA ALA A 145 1.40 4.14 22.82
C ALA A 145 1.38 2.71 22.26
N GLY A 146 2.50 2.01 22.33
CA GLY A 146 2.69 0.65 21.82
C GLY A 146 2.79 0.55 20.29
N GLY A 147 2.86 1.67 19.58
CA GLY A 147 3.00 1.72 18.12
C GLY A 147 4.44 1.86 17.61
N ASN A 148 5.40 2.05 18.47
CA ASN A 148 6.82 2.38 18.28
C ASN A 148 7.40 2.11 16.87
N VAL A 149 7.86 0.89 16.58
CA VAL A 149 8.51 0.57 15.28
C VAL A 149 7.53 0.63 14.10
N TYR A 150 6.25 0.32 14.30
CA TYR A 150 5.25 0.53 13.25
C TYR A 150 5.13 2.02 12.90
N CYS A 151 5.00 2.90 13.89
CA CYS A 151 4.98 4.34 13.65
C CYS A 151 6.26 4.82 12.96
N ALA A 152 7.43 4.37 13.44
CA ALA A 152 8.72 4.70 12.82
C ALA A 152 8.76 4.26 11.34
N SER A 153 8.32 3.05 11.02
CA SER A 153 8.28 2.55 9.64
C SER A 153 7.35 3.39 8.75
N LYS A 154 6.20 3.83 9.27
CA LYS A 154 5.24 4.64 8.51
C LYS A 154 5.66 6.11 8.40
N HIS A 155 6.39 6.67 9.37
CA HIS A 155 7.08 7.95 9.23
C HIS A 155 8.18 7.88 8.16
N ALA A 156 8.92 6.76 8.09
CA ALA A 156 9.88 6.54 7.01
C ALA A 156 9.21 6.54 5.63
N VAL A 157 8.03 5.89 5.47
CA VAL A 157 7.26 5.92 4.22
C VAL A 157 6.84 7.36 3.86
N ASP A 158 6.42 8.17 4.83
CA ASP A 158 6.08 9.58 4.61
C ASP A 158 7.30 10.38 4.12
N ALA A 159 8.44 10.22 4.79
CA ALA A 159 9.68 10.89 4.40
C ALA A 159 10.17 10.44 3.01
N ILE A 160 10.15 9.14 2.71
CA ILE A 160 10.52 8.57 1.40
C ILE A 160 9.59 9.12 0.31
N SER A 161 8.29 9.24 0.57
CA SER A 161 7.33 9.78 -0.39
C SER A 161 7.63 11.25 -0.74
N LYS A 162 8.04 12.03 0.25
CA LYS A 162 8.48 13.42 0.06
C LYS A 162 9.78 13.51 -0.75
N ALA A 163 10.77 12.65 -0.45
CA ALA A 163 12.02 12.59 -1.19
C ALA A 163 11.78 12.17 -2.65
N LEU A 164 11.04 11.07 -2.88
CA LEU A 164 10.70 10.61 -4.22
C LEU A 164 9.99 11.69 -5.06
N ARG A 165 9.15 12.54 -4.44
CA ARG A 165 8.48 13.63 -5.15
C ARG A 165 9.48 14.68 -5.66
N ILE A 166 10.57 14.92 -4.94
CA ILE A 166 11.65 15.82 -5.35
C ILE A 166 12.47 15.15 -6.47
N ASP A 167 12.91 13.91 -6.25
CA ASP A 167 13.79 13.17 -7.14
C ASP A 167 13.15 12.88 -8.51
N LEU A 168 11.82 12.72 -8.55
CA LEU A 168 11.08 12.34 -9.74
C LEU A 168 10.38 13.52 -10.44
N LEU A 169 10.62 14.75 -9.99
CA LEU A 169 9.98 15.95 -10.53
C LEU A 169 10.31 16.14 -12.03
N GLU A 170 11.57 16.10 -12.39
CA GLU A 170 12.02 16.24 -13.78
C GLU A 170 11.56 15.08 -14.68
N LYS A 171 11.34 13.91 -14.09
CA LYS A 171 10.82 12.72 -14.78
C LYS A 171 9.30 12.77 -14.98
N GLN A 172 8.64 13.82 -14.49
CA GLN A 172 7.19 14.00 -14.55
C GLN A 172 6.40 12.83 -13.93
N ILE A 173 6.95 12.17 -12.90
CA ILE A 173 6.28 11.12 -12.15
C ILE A 173 5.66 11.73 -10.89
N LYS A 174 4.37 11.55 -10.72
CA LYS A 174 3.63 12.04 -9.56
C LYS A 174 3.78 11.08 -8.37
N VAL A 175 4.02 11.61 -7.18
CA VAL A 175 4.14 10.80 -5.96
C VAL A 175 3.10 11.24 -4.94
N CYS A 176 2.26 10.31 -4.51
CA CYS A 176 1.26 10.53 -3.47
C CYS A 176 1.51 9.60 -2.28
N ASN A 177 1.45 10.17 -1.08
CA ASN A 177 1.39 9.43 0.17
C ASN A 177 -0.06 9.39 0.67
N ILE A 178 -0.59 8.20 0.95
CA ILE A 178 -1.91 8.02 1.55
C ILE A 178 -1.74 7.54 2.97
N ALA A 179 -2.33 8.24 3.92
CA ALA A 179 -2.25 7.97 5.35
C ALA A 179 -3.63 7.59 5.93
N PRO A 180 -4.07 6.32 5.83
CA PRO A 180 -5.32 5.87 6.40
C PRO A 180 -5.29 5.91 7.94
N GLY A 181 -6.45 6.24 8.53
CA GLY A 181 -6.77 5.97 9.92
C GLY A 181 -7.16 4.51 10.16
N ALA A 182 -8.04 4.29 11.14
CA ALA A 182 -8.53 2.96 11.49
C ALA A 182 -9.40 2.39 10.36
N ALA A 183 -8.93 1.31 9.74
CA ALA A 183 -9.62 0.61 8.67
C ALA A 183 -9.74 -0.88 8.97
N GLU A 184 -10.92 -1.43 8.78
CA GLU A 184 -11.20 -2.83 9.04
C GLU A 184 -10.72 -3.70 7.88
N THR A 185 -9.66 -4.47 8.12
CA THR A 185 -9.07 -5.41 7.16
C THR A 185 -8.38 -6.56 7.92
N GLU A 186 -7.83 -7.55 7.20
CA GLU A 186 -6.98 -8.61 7.81
C GLU A 186 -5.75 -8.05 8.54
N PHE A 187 -5.44 -6.76 8.41
CA PHE A 187 -4.29 -6.11 9.04
C PHE A 187 -4.29 -6.24 10.57
N SER A 188 -5.45 -6.05 11.23
CA SER A 188 -5.56 -6.17 12.68
C SER A 188 -5.32 -7.59 13.16
N ILE A 189 -5.76 -8.60 12.41
CA ILE A 189 -5.48 -10.01 12.73
C ILE A 189 -3.98 -10.30 12.68
N VAL A 190 -3.28 -9.79 11.68
CA VAL A 190 -1.80 -9.91 11.57
C VAL A 190 -1.11 -9.19 12.72
N ARG A 191 -1.56 -7.98 13.05
CA ARG A 191 -1.00 -7.15 14.13
C ARG A 191 -1.06 -7.85 15.49
N PHE A 192 -2.16 -8.51 15.76
CA PHE A 192 -2.39 -9.23 17.02
C PHE A 192 -2.03 -10.73 16.92
N LYS A 193 -1.20 -11.12 15.95
CA LYS A 193 -0.66 -12.49 15.79
C LYS A 193 -1.74 -13.58 15.77
N GLY A 194 -2.90 -13.28 15.18
CA GLY A 194 -4.02 -14.21 15.03
C GLY A 194 -5.10 -14.10 16.11
N ASP A 195 -4.92 -13.24 17.13
CA ASP A 195 -5.95 -12.98 18.13
C ASP A 195 -7.10 -12.16 17.52
N ALA A 196 -8.12 -12.87 17.05
CA ALA A 196 -9.28 -12.29 16.39
C ALA A 196 -10.14 -11.46 17.37
N GLN A 197 -10.19 -11.83 18.65
CA GLN A 197 -10.98 -11.09 19.64
C GLN A 197 -10.38 -9.69 19.87
N THR A 198 -9.08 -9.62 20.09
CA THR A 198 -8.38 -8.34 20.23
C THR A 198 -8.44 -7.51 18.94
N ALA A 199 -8.36 -8.17 17.78
CA ALA A 199 -8.47 -7.50 16.48
C ALA A 199 -9.84 -6.82 16.28
N THR A 200 -10.94 -7.49 16.65
CA THR A 200 -12.30 -6.95 16.55
C THR A 200 -12.53 -5.78 17.51
N LYS A 201 -12.02 -5.87 18.73
CA LYS A 201 -12.14 -4.80 19.76
C LYS A 201 -11.56 -3.45 19.31
N VAL A 202 -10.65 -3.44 18.35
CA VAL A 202 -10.09 -2.18 17.81
C VAL A 202 -11.20 -1.28 17.27
N TYR A 203 -12.23 -1.87 16.67
CA TYR A 203 -13.30 -1.18 15.95
C TYR A 203 -14.60 -1.03 16.73
N GLU A 204 -14.67 -1.52 17.96
CA GLU A 204 -15.86 -1.41 18.79
C GLU A 204 -16.26 0.06 19.03
N GLY A 205 -17.55 0.36 18.85
CA GLY A 205 -18.17 1.65 19.14
C GLY A 205 -17.96 2.72 18.06
N PHE A 206 -17.46 2.39 16.87
CA PHE A 206 -17.44 3.31 15.72
C PHE A 206 -17.38 2.54 14.39
N GLU A 207 -17.76 3.20 13.30
CA GLU A 207 -17.65 2.68 11.95
C GLU A 207 -16.25 2.96 11.38
N PRO A 208 -15.41 1.93 11.13
CA PRO A 208 -14.08 2.09 10.58
C PRO A 208 -14.14 2.36 9.07
N LEU A 209 -13.03 2.84 8.49
CA LEU A 209 -12.85 2.84 7.03
C LEU A 209 -12.90 1.41 6.49
N GLN A 210 -13.49 1.27 5.32
CA GLN A 210 -13.47 0.04 4.54
C GLN A 210 -12.36 0.09 3.48
N ALA A 211 -12.00 -1.07 2.93
CA ALA A 211 -10.96 -1.15 1.91
C ALA A 211 -11.34 -0.36 0.64
N GLU A 212 -12.62 -0.27 0.35
CA GLU A 212 -13.22 0.46 -0.76
C GLU A 212 -13.00 1.97 -0.67
N ASP A 213 -13.00 2.55 0.54
CA ASP A 213 -12.74 3.98 0.74
C ASP A 213 -11.33 4.36 0.28
N ILE A 214 -10.36 3.49 0.54
CA ILE A 214 -8.98 3.67 0.10
C ILE A 214 -8.86 3.45 -1.41
N ALA A 215 -9.54 2.45 -1.95
CA ALA A 215 -9.54 2.17 -3.38
C ALA A 215 -10.13 3.35 -4.19
N GLN A 216 -11.25 3.91 -3.76
CA GLN A 216 -11.87 5.10 -4.37
C GLN A 216 -11.00 6.35 -4.25
N THR A 217 -10.30 6.51 -3.12
CA THR A 217 -9.33 7.59 -2.95
C THR A 217 -8.19 7.48 -3.98
N ILE A 218 -7.67 6.27 -4.22
CA ILE A 218 -6.65 6.03 -5.24
C ILE A 218 -7.20 6.30 -6.65
N ALA A 219 -8.40 5.86 -6.94
CA ALA A 219 -9.08 6.13 -8.21
C ALA A 219 -9.22 7.64 -8.45
N PHE A 220 -9.62 8.40 -7.44
CA PHE A 220 -9.67 9.85 -7.48
C PHE A 220 -8.29 10.46 -7.80
N ILE A 221 -7.21 10.03 -7.15
CA ILE A 221 -5.85 10.52 -7.41
C ILE A 221 -5.44 10.29 -8.86
N LEU A 222 -5.63 9.05 -9.36
CA LEU A 222 -5.23 8.65 -10.72
C LEU A 222 -6.05 9.33 -11.81
N SER A 223 -7.28 9.78 -11.50
CA SER A 223 -8.16 10.48 -12.45
C SER A 223 -7.89 11.98 -12.57
N ARG A 224 -6.96 12.55 -11.80
CA ARG A 224 -6.70 14.00 -11.87
C ARG A 224 -5.99 14.39 -13.16
N PRO A 225 -6.23 15.59 -13.69
CA PRO A 225 -5.54 16.09 -14.87
C PRO A 225 -4.02 16.06 -14.76
N ALA A 226 -3.33 16.07 -15.88
CA ALA A 226 -1.87 15.96 -15.94
C ALA A 226 -1.14 17.00 -15.06
N HIS A 227 -1.59 18.24 -15.03
CA HIS A 227 -0.98 19.32 -14.26
C HIS A 227 -1.29 19.28 -12.76
N VAL A 228 -2.20 18.40 -12.30
CA VAL A 228 -2.58 18.28 -10.89
C VAL A 228 -1.83 17.11 -10.26
N SER A 229 -1.12 17.37 -9.17
CA SER A 229 -0.47 16.36 -8.34
C SER A 229 -1.04 16.43 -6.91
N ILE A 230 -1.62 15.33 -6.45
CA ILE A 230 -2.03 15.19 -5.06
C ILE A 230 -0.86 14.56 -4.32
N ALA A 231 -0.28 15.34 -3.41
CA ALA A 231 0.98 14.97 -2.76
C ALA A 231 0.80 14.10 -1.52
N ASP A 232 -0.26 14.36 -0.75
CA ASP A 232 -0.52 13.71 0.52
C ASP A 232 -2.02 13.74 0.83
N ILE A 233 -2.56 12.63 1.33
CA ILE A 233 -3.93 12.53 1.81
C ILE A 233 -3.94 11.77 3.13
N THR A 234 -4.51 12.38 4.15
CA THR A 234 -4.93 11.68 5.37
C THR A 234 -6.44 11.43 5.29
N ILE A 235 -6.85 10.18 5.44
CA ILE A 235 -8.26 9.76 5.43
C ILE A 235 -8.56 8.97 6.69
N MET A 236 -9.57 9.37 7.45
CA MET A 236 -9.93 8.77 8.73
C MET A 236 -11.43 8.52 8.84
N PRO A 237 -11.85 7.55 9.65
CA PRO A 237 -13.25 7.48 10.07
C PRO A 237 -13.70 8.81 10.67
N SER A 238 -14.96 9.19 10.46
CA SER A 238 -15.51 10.43 11.04
C SER A 238 -15.44 10.46 12.57
N ALA A 239 -15.38 9.29 13.20
CA ALA A 239 -15.24 9.13 14.64
C ALA A 239 -13.79 9.19 15.15
N GLN A 240 -12.79 9.30 14.27
CA GLN A 240 -11.38 9.34 14.64
C GLN A 240 -10.81 10.75 14.48
N ALA A 241 -10.29 11.36 15.56
CA ALA A 241 -9.69 12.68 15.53
C ALA A 241 -8.16 12.66 15.29
N ASN A 242 -7.46 11.63 15.79
CA ASN A 242 -6.01 11.44 15.65
C ASN A 242 -5.62 9.96 15.83
N GLY A 243 -4.34 9.65 15.94
CA GLY A 243 -3.83 8.27 16.05
C GLY A 243 -4.36 7.46 17.26
N SER A 244 -4.97 8.11 18.27
CA SER A 244 -5.41 7.47 19.51
C SER A 244 -6.78 7.90 20.04
N LEU A 245 -7.32 9.02 19.55
CA LEU A 245 -8.58 9.60 20.04
C LEU A 245 -9.74 9.24 19.13
N PHE A 246 -10.72 8.52 19.67
CA PHE A 246 -11.93 8.08 18.98
C PHE A 246 -13.17 8.48 19.79
N ASN A 247 -14.20 8.93 19.08
CA ASN A 247 -15.54 9.07 19.62
C ASN A 247 -16.25 7.71 19.50
N ARG A 248 -16.30 6.96 20.60
CA ARG A 248 -16.95 5.64 20.67
C ARG A 248 -18.34 5.79 21.29
N LYS A 249 -19.31 5.14 20.70
CA LYS A 249 -20.69 5.08 21.21
C LYS A 249 -20.98 3.75 21.86
#